data_2d382d5fd259c93587327ad20ffa2209
#
_entry.id   2d382d5fd259c93587327ad20ffa2209
#
_cell.length_a   1.000
_cell.length_b   1.000
_cell.length_c   1.000
_cell.angle_alpha   90.00
_cell.angle_beta   90.00
_cell.angle_gamma   90.00
#
_symmetry.space_group_name_H-M   'P 1'
#
loop_
_entity.id
_entity.type
_entity.pdbx_description
1 polymer ?
#
loop_
_entity_poly.entity_id
_entity_poly.type
_entity_poly.pdbx_seq_one_letter_code
_entity_poly.pdbx_strand_id
1 'polypeptide(L)'
;MFEDGSLSGARELHGYVPWYFNITPEKHSPAWKQVLDPEGFYAPYGPTTAEQRHYEFSLKKAYESHKACRWDGPGWPYATSQTLTSMANLLNHYDQQIIDNNDYFRQLKIYSKSHKLETDTGTIPWIDESLNPYTGEWITRYRFEENNYNGWGTGG
;
A
#
# COMPACT_ATOMS: atom_id res chain seq x y z
N MET A 1 -2.39 9.99 -16.33
CA MET A 1 -2.27 10.55 -17.69
C MET A 1 -2.58 12.02 -17.57
N PHE A 2 -1.75 12.87 -18.13
CA PHE A 2 -1.99 14.32 -18.16
C PHE A 2 -3.03 14.69 -19.25
N GLU A 3 -3.54 15.91 -19.23
CA GLU A 3 -4.54 16.39 -20.20
C GLU A 3 -4.06 16.31 -21.66
N ASP A 4 -2.76 16.44 -21.89
CA ASP A 4 -2.10 16.30 -23.19
C ASP A 4 -1.93 14.85 -23.66
N GLY A 5 -2.41 13.87 -22.88
CA GLY A 5 -2.29 12.45 -23.17
C GLY A 5 -0.95 11.82 -22.78
N SER A 6 0.00 12.59 -22.26
CA SER A 6 1.26 12.04 -21.77
C SER A 6 1.08 11.20 -20.49
N LEU A 7 1.97 10.23 -20.27
CA LEU A 7 1.94 9.41 -19.05
C LEU A 7 2.56 10.18 -17.90
N SER A 8 1.95 10.07 -16.71
CA SER A 8 2.59 10.47 -15.47
C SER A 8 3.85 9.62 -15.26
N GLY A 9 4.94 10.24 -14.82
CA GLY A 9 6.15 9.53 -14.43
C GLY A 9 6.01 8.76 -13.11
N ALA A 10 4.96 9.04 -12.33
CA ALA A 10 4.71 8.36 -11.06
C ALA A 10 4.03 7.01 -11.27
N ARG A 11 4.54 5.97 -10.61
CA ARG A 11 3.83 4.70 -10.45
C ARG A 11 3.08 4.72 -9.13
N GLU A 12 1.85 4.24 -9.17
CA GLU A 12 0.98 4.16 -8.00
C GLU A 12 0.60 2.72 -7.72
N LEU A 13 0.43 2.38 -6.44
CA LEU A 13 0.04 1.04 -6.01
C LEU A 13 -1.30 0.60 -6.62
N HIS A 14 -2.22 1.52 -6.87
CA HIS A 14 -3.46 1.26 -7.60
C HIS A 14 -3.28 0.72 -9.02
N GLY A 15 -2.09 0.85 -9.59
CA GLY A 15 -1.75 0.22 -10.87
C GLY A 15 -1.90 -1.31 -10.86
N TYR A 16 -1.96 -1.96 -9.69
CA TYR A 16 -2.18 -3.41 -9.57
C TYR A 16 -3.66 -3.82 -9.55
N VAL A 17 -4.60 -2.90 -9.40
CA VAL A 17 -6.05 -3.19 -9.36
C VAL A 17 -6.56 -3.97 -10.59
N PRO A 18 -6.07 -3.77 -11.82
CA PRO A 18 -6.50 -4.59 -12.96
C PRO A 18 -6.24 -6.10 -12.78
N TRP A 19 -5.21 -6.52 -12.03
CA TRP A 19 -5.00 -7.94 -11.67
C TRP A 19 -6.01 -8.44 -10.64
N TYR A 20 -6.56 -7.57 -9.80
CA TYR A 20 -7.67 -7.94 -8.90
C TYR A 20 -8.85 -8.52 -9.70
N PHE A 21 -9.09 -8.02 -10.90
CA PHE A 21 -10.16 -8.44 -11.79
C PHE A 21 -9.71 -9.41 -12.90
N ASN A 22 -8.45 -9.85 -12.92
CA ASN A 22 -7.87 -10.72 -13.96
C ASN A 22 -8.04 -10.19 -15.38
N ILE A 23 -7.99 -8.87 -15.57
CA ILE A 23 -8.15 -8.22 -16.88
C ILE A 23 -6.83 -7.73 -17.50
N THR A 24 -5.71 -7.87 -16.79
CA THR A 24 -4.42 -7.39 -17.29
C THR A 24 -3.80 -8.40 -18.25
N PRO A 25 -3.31 -7.98 -19.42
CA PRO A 25 -2.53 -8.86 -20.29
C PRO A 25 -1.24 -9.31 -19.60
N GLU A 26 -0.86 -10.57 -19.77
CA GLU A 26 0.29 -11.23 -19.13
C GLU A 26 1.62 -10.50 -19.36
N LYS A 27 1.81 -9.89 -20.52
CA LYS A 27 3.01 -9.10 -20.85
C LYS A 27 3.33 -7.98 -19.85
N HIS A 28 2.36 -7.60 -19.00
CA HIS A 28 2.53 -6.58 -17.98
C HIS A 28 2.96 -7.15 -16.61
N SER A 29 3.05 -8.48 -16.45
CA SER A 29 3.50 -9.13 -15.21
C SER A 29 4.85 -8.60 -14.67
N PRO A 30 5.83 -8.16 -15.50
CA PRO A 30 7.05 -7.55 -14.97
C PRO A 30 6.86 -6.33 -14.06
N ALA A 31 5.69 -5.68 -14.09
CA ALA A 31 5.37 -4.60 -13.15
C ALA A 31 5.45 -5.04 -11.68
N TRP A 32 5.22 -6.32 -11.39
CA TRP A 32 5.24 -6.87 -10.04
C TRP A 32 6.61 -6.85 -9.36
N LYS A 33 7.69 -6.65 -10.10
CA LYS A 33 9.02 -6.41 -9.52
C LYS A 33 9.02 -5.22 -8.56
N GLN A 34 8.19 -4.22 -8.82
CA GLN A 34 8.15 -2.99 -8.04
C GLN A 34 7.55 -3.17 -6.63
N VAL A 35 6.71 -4.20 -6.41
CA VAL A 35 6.17 -4.51 -5.07
C VAL A 35 7.26 -4.97 -4.11
N LEU A 36 8.30 -5.62 -4.64
CA LEU A 36 9.42 -6.16 -3.86
C LEU A 36 10.63 -5.22 -3.82
N ASP A 37 10.62 -4.16 -4.63
CA ASP A 37 11.71 -3.21 -4.76
C ASP A 37 11.65 -2.15 -3.64
N PRO A 38 12.72 -1.97 -2.83
CA PRO A 38 12.77 -0.93 -1.80
C PRO A 38 12.68 0.50 -2.33
N GLU A 39 13.05 0.74 -3.58
CA GLU A 39 12.83 2.01 -4.25
C GLU A 39 11.49 2.07 -5.00
N GLY A 40 10.84 0.92 -5.14
CA GLY A 40 9.47 0.78 -5.65
C GLY A 40 8.45 0.97 -4.53
N PHE A 41 7.72 -0.10 -4.20
CA PHE A 41 6.64 -0.04 -3.19
C PHE A 41 6.97 -0.78 -1.89
N TYR A 42 8.08 -1.54 -1.82
CA TYR A 42 8.36 -2.34 -0.63
C TYR A 42 8.70 -1.48 0.58
N ALA A 43 8.00 -1.73 1.71
CA ALA A 43 8.36 -1.15 3.00
C ALA A 43 8.01 -2.12 4.15
N PRO A 44 8.63 -1.98 5.35
CA PRO A 44 8.55 -2.95 6.44
C PRO A 44 7.15 -3.18 7.05
N TYR A 45 6.22 -2.23 6.86
CA TYR A 45 4.86 -2.30 7.42
C TYR A 45 3.77 -2.26 6.34
N GLY A 46 4.12 -2.48 5.09
CA GLY A 46 3.20 -2.53 3.96
C GLY A 46 3.68 -1.68 2.80
N PRO A 47 3.18 -1.94 1.59
CA PRO A 47 3.58 -1.19 0.43
C PRO A 47 3.20 0.28 0.55
N THR A 48 4.05 1.14 0.01
CA THR A 48 3.76 2.56 -0.17
C THR A 48 2.73 2.76 -1.27
N THR A 49 1.94 3.82 -1.21
CA THR A 49 0.94 4.13 -2.24
C THR A 49 1.53 4.69 -3.53
N ALA A 50 2.67 5.37 -3.44
CA ALA A 50 3.49 5.80 -4.57
C ALA A 50 4.87 5.16 -4.52
N GLU A 51 5.53 5.01 -5.66
CA GLU A 51 6.91 4.50 -5.69
C GLU A 51 7.87 5.46 -4.99
N GLN A 52 8.77 4.90 -4.17
CA GLN A 52 9.64 5.65 -3.27
C GLN A 52 10.71 6.47 -3.98
N ARG A 53 11.09 6.09 -5.20
CA ARG A 53 12.06 6.84 -6.04
C ARG A 53 11.47 8.08 -6.70
N HIS A 54 10.15 8.27 -6.66
CA HIS A 54 9.52 9.42 -7.30
C HIS A 54 9.77 10.69 -6.50
N TYR A 55 10.09 11.79 -7.15
CA TYR A 55 10.45 13.06 -6.49
C TYR A 55 9.33 13.69 -5.66
N GLU A 56 8.06 13.33 -5.94
CA GLU A 56 6.90 13.78 -5.16
C GLU A 56 6.55 12.85 -4.00
N PHE A 57 7.24 11.71 -3.85
CA PHE A 57 7.04 10.82 -2.72
C PHE A 57 7.21 11.58 -1.40
N SER A 58 6.23 11.53 -0.50
CA SER A 58 6.27 12.28 0.75
C SER A 58 5.41 11.66 1.83
N LEU A 59 6.03 11.33 2.96
CA LEU A 59 5.29 11.05 4.20
C LEU A 59 5.00 12.34 4.98
N LYS A 60 5.88 13.34 4.90
CA LYS A 60 5.73 14.60 5.63
C LYS A 60 4.37 15.25 5.36
N LYS A 61 3.98 15.33 4.10
CA LYS A 61 2.68 15.91 3.71
C LYS A 61 1.48 15.16 4.32
N ALA A 62 1.61 13.86 4.57
CA ALA A 62 0.54 13.08 5.18
C ALA A 62 0.32 13.43 6.65
N TYR A 63 1.38 13.75 7.39
CA TYR A 63 1.29 14.22 8.77
C TYR A 63 0.77 15.66 8.87
N GLU A 64 1.14 16.51 7.92
CA GLU A 64 0.81 17.95 7.92
C GLU A 64 -0.59 18.26 7.34
N SER A 65 -1.14 17.35 6.53
CA SER A 65 -2.41 17.59 5.83
C SER A 65 -3.62 17.14 6.64
N HIS A 66 -4.30 18.09 7.28
CA HIS A 66 -5.53 17.82 8.05
C HIS A 66 -6.76 17.46 7.18
N LYS A 67 -6.71 17.60 5.86
CA LYS A 67 -7.89 17.53 5.00
C LYS A 67 -7.82 16.56 3.83
N ALA A 68 -6.71 15.92 3.58
CA ALA A 68 -6.54 15.14 2.36
C ALA A 68 -6.09 13.72 2.64
N CYS A 69 -6.79 12.76 2.05
CA CYS A 69 -6.30 11.41 1.86
C CYS A 69 -5.07 11.48 0.95
N ARG A 70 -3.90 11.18 1.48
CA ARG A 70 -2.64 11.24 0.71
C ARG A 70 -2.29 9.87 0.15
N TRP A 71 -2.05 9.85 -1.17
CA TRP A 71 -1.66 8.65 -1.92
C TRP A 71 -0.25 8.78 -2.51
N ASP A 72 0.55 9.68 -1.99
CA ASP A 72 1.90 9.99 -2.44
C ASP A 72 3.01 9.44 -1.52
N GLY A 73 2.68 8.46 -0.68
CA GLY A 73 3.69 7.86 0.20
C GLY A 73 3.15 6.92 1.29
N PRO A 74 2.14 7.30 2.10
CA PRO A 74 1.65 6.47 3.19
C PRO A 74 1.22 5.07 2.75
N GLY A 75 1.38 4.10 3.63
CA GLY A 75 0.76 2.79 3.47
C GLY A 75 -0.74 2.88 3.77
N TRP A 76 -1.56 2.24 2.93
CA TRP A 76 -3.01 2.16 3.10
C TRP A 76 -3.44 0.70 3.22
N PRO A 77 -3.95 0.25 4.36
CA PRO A 77 -4.41 -1.13 4.52
C PRO A 77 -5.39 -1.55 3.43
N TYR A 78 -6.32 -0.67 3.05
CA TYR A 78 -7.25 -0.93 1.95
C TYR A 78 -6.54 -1.22 0.62
N ALA A 79 -5.59 -0.38 0.21
CA ALA A 79 -4.82 -0.58 -1.02
C ALA A 79 -3.94 -1.84 -0.93
N THR A 80 -3.39 -2.11 0.26
CA THR A 80 -2.59 -3.32 0.52
C THR A 80 -3.44 -4.58 0.36
N SER A 81 -4.67 -4.61 0.89
CA SER A 81 -5.57 -5.76 0.72
C SER A 81 -5.93 -6.03 -0.75
N GLN A 82 -6.18 -4.97 -1.52
CA GLN A 82 -6.39 -5.09 -2.97
C GLN A 82 -5.15 -5.60 -3.70
N THR A 83 -3.96 -5.11 -3.31
CA THR A 83 -2.69 -5.57 -3.88
C THR A 83 -2.43 -7.04 -3.57
N LEU A 84 -2.71 -7.50 -2.33
CA LEU A 84 -2.58 -8.91 -1.96
C LEU A 84 -3.53 -9.80 -2.77
N THR A 85 -4.79 -9.39 -2.97
CA THR A 85 -5.72 -10.14 -3.83
C THR A 85 -5.23 -10.18 -5.27
N SER A 86 -4.74 -9.05 -5.80
CA SER A 86 -4.14 -8.97 -7.13
C SER A 86 -2.91 -9.88 -7.27
N MET A 87 -2.09 -9.96 -6.23
CA MET A 87 -0.90 -10.82 -6.17
C MET A 87 -1.28 -12.31 -6.15
N ALA A 88 -2.32 -12.68 -5.39
CA ALA A 88 -2.85 -14.03 -5.38
C ALA A 88 -3.40 -14.42 -6.77
N ASN A 89 -4.13 -13.52 -7.42
CA ASN A 89 -4.63 -13.74 -8.78
C ASN A 89 -3.49 -13.89 -9.79
N LEU A 90 -2.43 -13.09 -9.68
CA LEU A 90 -1.25 -13.24 -10.54
C LEU A 90 -0.64 -14.64 -10.39
N LEU A 91 -0.46 -15.11 -9.16
CA LEU A 91 0.12 -16.44 -8.88
C LEU A 91 -0.75 -17.60 -9.37
N ASN A 92 -2.08 -17.43 -9.37
CA ASN A 92 -3.02 -18.49 -9.72
C ASN A 92 -3.41 -18.54 -11.20
N HIS A 93 -3.34 -17.40 -11.91
CA HIS A 93 -3.97 -17.25 -13.21
C HIS A 93 -3.03 -16.78 -14.33
N TYR A 94 -1.76 -16.47 -14.02
CA TYR A 94 -0.79 -15.94 -14.99
C TYR A 94 0.46 -16.83 -15.02
N ASP A 95 0.93 -17.14 -16.24
CA ASP A 95 2.23 -17.82 -16.41
C ASP A 95 3.36 -16.79 -16.25
N GLN A 96 3.95 -16.76 -15.06
CA GLN A 96 5.00 -15.79 -14.72
C GLN A 96 5.96 -16.36 -13.67
N GLN A 97 7.18 -15.85 -13.64
CA GLN A 97 8.22 -16.20 -12.67
C GLN A 97 8.80 -14.94 -11.99
N ILE A 98 7.99 -13.89 -11.89
CA ILE A 98 8.42 -12.59 -11.33
C ILE A 98 8.35 -12.60 -9.81
N ILE A 99 7.27 -13.16 -9.28
CA ILE A 99 7.03 -13.34 -7.85
C ILE A 99 6.60 -14.79 -7.58
N ASP A 100 6.80 -15.25 -6.37
CA ASP A 100 6.42 -16.58 -5.93
C ASP A 100 5.53 -16.57 -4.66
N ASN A 101 5.17 -17.76 -4.20
CA ASN A 101 4.36 -17.93 -2.99
C ASN A 101 5.06 -17.41 -1.73
N ASN A 102 6.40 -17.42 -1.67
CA ASN A 102 7.14 -16.89 -0.53
C ASN A 102 7.05 -15.37 -0.50
N ASP A 103 7.08 -14.72 -1.66
CA ASP A 103 6.89 -13.28 -1.79
C ASP A 103 5.50 -12.86 -1.32
N TYR A 104 4.46 -13.59 -1.76
CA TYR A 104 3.10 -13.39 -1.29
C TYR A 104 3.00 -13.55 0.23
N PHE A 105 3.53 -14.65 0.77
CA PHE A 105 3.49 -14.92 2.20
C PHE A 105 4.25 -13.88 3.02
N ARG A 106 5.34 -13.33 2.49
CA ARG A 106 6.08 -12.22 3.10
C ARG A 106 5.21 -10.96 3.19
N GLN A 107 4.54 -10.60 2.10
CA GLN A 107 3.64 -9.44 2.07
C GLN A 107 2.43 -9.62 3.01
N LEU A 108 1.85 -10.81 3.06
CA LEU A 108 0.76 -11.15 3.97
C LEU A 108 1.19 -11.04 5.44
N LYS A 109 2.39 -11.49 5.80
CA LYS A 109 2.95 -11.31 7.14
C LYS A 109 3.15 -9.84 7.51
N ILE A 110 3.67 -9.05 6.58
CA ILE A 110 3.85 -7.61 6.77
C ILE A 110 2.49 -6.96 7.01
N TYR A 111 1.49 -7.28 6.19
CA TYR A 111 0.13 -6.78 6.34
C TYR A 111 -0.47 -7.14 7.71
N SER A 112 -0.39 -8.40 8.10
CA SER A 112 -0.87 -8.86 9.41
C SER A 112 -0.15 -8.15 10.57
N LYS A 113 1.18 -7.98 10.47
CA LYS A 113 1.99 -7.32 11.50
C LYS A 113 1.62 -5.85 11.68
N SER A 114 1.16 -5.17 10.62
CA SER A 114 0.80 -3.75 10.68
C SER A 114 -0.52 -3.48 11.41
N HIS A 115 -1.38 -4.50 11.58
CA HIS A 115 -2.71 -4.36 12.20
C HIS A 115 -2.67 -4.36 13.72
N LYS A 116 -1.94 -3.42 14.28
CA LYS A 116 -1.80 -3.27 15.73
C LYS A 116 -1.67 -1.81 16.13
N LEU A 117 -1.98 -1.54 17.37
CA LEU A 117 -1.74 -0.28 18.05
C LEU A 117 -1.02 -0.55 19.37
N GLU A 118 0.07 0.14 19.60
CA GLU A 118 0.73 0.18 20.90
C GLU A 118 0.00 1.17 21.81
N THR A 119 -0.34 0.75 23.02
CA THR A 119 -1.02 1.55 24.04
C THR A 119 -0.28 1.46 25.37
N ASP A 120 -0.61 2.31 26.33
CA ASP A 120 -0.01 2.26 27.68
C ASP A 120 -0.25 0.93 28.40
N THR A 121 -1.28 0.19 27.99
CA THR A 121 -1.64 -1.11 28.57
C THR A 121 -1.18 -2.31 27.75
N GLY A 122 -0.49 -2.08 26.62
CA GLY A 122 0.04 -3.11 25.74
C GLY A 122 -0.43 -2.97 24.30
N THR A 123 -0.10 -3.96 23.48
CA THR A 123 -0.45 -4.01 22.06
C THR A 123 -1.87 -4.55 21.86
N ILE A 124 -2.66 -3.87 21.09
CA ILE A 124 -4.03 -4.31 20.72
C ILE A 124 -4.17 -4.45 19.20
N PRO A 125 -5.05 -5.34 18.69
CA PRO A 125 -5.43 -5.35 17.29
C PRO A 125 -6.05 -4.01 16.90
N TRP A 126 -5.59 -3.45 15.78
CA TRP A 126 -6.05 -2.13 15.34
C TRP A 126 -5.88 -1.93 13.85
N ILE A 127 -6.74 -1.09 13.29
CA ILE A 127 -6.65 -0.63 11.91
C ILE A 127 -7.18 0.79 11.79
N ASP A 128 -6.41 1.65 11.13
CA ASP A 128 -6.81 2.99 10.70
C ASP A 128 -6.69 3.12 9.17
N GLU A 129 -7.01 4.29 8.65
CA GLU A 129 -7.00 4.57 7.21
C GLU A 129 -5.60 4.48 6.59
N SER A 130 -4.60 5.08 7.24
CA SER A 130 -3.24 5.14 6.73
C SER A 130 -2.19 5.03 7.82
N LEU A 131 -1.05 4.47 7.46
CA LEU A 131 0.09 4.29 8.36
C LEU A 131 1.41 4.72 7.70
N ASN A 132 2.39 4.99 8.54
CA ASN A 132 3.77 5.15 8.11
C ASN A 132 4.32 3.76 7.70
N PRO A 133 4.67 3.53 6.44
CA PRO A 133 5.09 2.22 5.95
C PRO A 133 6.45 1.76 6.51
N TYR A 134 7.23 2.66 7.12
CA TYR A 134 8.54 2.32 7.71
C TYR A 134 8.46 2.03 9.20
N THR A 135 7.58 2.70 9.95
CA THR A 135 7.47 2.57 11.40
C THR A 135 6.24 1.79 11.85
N GLY A 136 5.21 1.71 11.02
CA GLY A 136 3.91 1.12 11.36
C GLY A 136 3.02 2.06 12.18
N GLU A 137 3.43 3.30 12.38
CA GLU A 137 2.66 4.31 13.10
C GLU A 137 1.45 4.75 12.29
N TRP A 138 0.30 4.86 12.96
CA TRP A 138 -0.95 5.27 12.32
C TRP A 138 -1.00 6.79 12.10
N ILE A 139 -0.84 7.24 10.85
CA ILE A 139 -0.78 8.66 10.48
C ILE A 139 -2.14 9.33 10.62
N THR A 140 -3.21 8.61 10.35
CA THR A 140 -4.58 9.15 10.41
C THR A 140 -4.90 9.80 11.75
N ARG A 141 -4.30 9.31 12.84
CA ARG A 141 -4.49 9.84 14.19
C ARG A 141 -4.01 11.28 14.35
N TYR A 142 -2.99 11.67 13.61
CA TYR A 142 -2.48 13.05 13.65
C TYR A 142 -3.35 14.06 12.90
N ARG A 143 -4.26 13.57 12.05
CA ARG A 143 -5.15 14.44 11.29
C ARG A 143 -6.40 14.85 12.07
N PHE A 144 -6.72 14.11 13.12
CA PHE A 144 -7.92 14.33 13.93
C PHE A 144 -7.49 14.43 15.39
N GLU A 145 -7.44 15.65 15.93
CA GLU A 145 -7.11 15.93 17.32
C GLU A 145 -8.12 15.32 18.30
N GLU A 146 -9.29 14.97 17.83
CA GLU A 146 -10.34 14.29 18.58
C GLU A 146 -10.35 12.80 18.25
N ASN A 147 -10.15 11.99 19.27
CA ASN A 147 -9.95 10.54 19.30
C ASN A 147 -11.04 9.64 18.68
N ASN A 148 -11.92 10.15 17.83
CA ASN A 148 -13.10 9.43 17.35
C ASN A 148 -13.08 9.07 15.86
N TYR A 149 -11.96 9.22 15.17
CA TYR A 149 -11.88 8.76 13.81
C TYR A 149 -11.57 7.27 13.76
N ASN A 150 -12.61 6.49 13.66
CA ASN A 150 -12.51 5.12 13.17
C ASN A 150 -12.31 5.22 11.66
N GLY A 151 -11.07 5.12 11.22
CA GLY A 151 -10.73 5.12 9.81
C GLY A 151 -11.58 4.12 9.02
N TRP A 152 -11.59 4.25 7.74
CA TRP A 152 -12.21 3.30 6.82
C TRP A 152 -11.64 1.92 7.10
N GLY A 153 -12.33 1.18 7.97
CA GLY A 153 -11.98 -0.19 8.25
C GLY A 153 -11.91 -0.92 6.92
N THR A 154 -10.76 -1.41 6.59
CA THR A 154 -10.66 -2.36 5.52
C THR A 154 -11.27 -3.64 6.04
N GLY A 155 -12.49 -3.94 5.66
CA GLY A 155 -12.96 -5.30 5.75
C GLY A 155 -12.03 -6.17 4.91
N GLY A 156 -11.03 -6.74 5.54
CA GLY A 156 -10.16 -7.75 4.95
C GLY A 156 -10.52 -9.08 5.54
#